data_873c79ab791c6f44c2393c782dd8cea4
#
_entry.id   873c79ab791c6f44c2393c782dd8cea4
#
_cell.length_a   1.000
_cell.length_b   1.000
_cell.length_c   1.000
_cell.angle_alpha   90.00
_cell.angle_beta   90.00
_cell.angle_gamma   90.00
#
_symmetry.space_group_name_H-M   'P 1'
#
loop_
_entity.id
_entity.type
_entity.pdbx_description
1 polymer ?
#
loop_
_entity_poly.entity_id
_entity_poly.type
_entity_poly.pdbx_seq_one_letter_code
_entity_poly.pdbx_strand_id
1 'polypeptide(L)'
;MISIRIPAQVILFLTVAFLLTQCKSKGDEQTHLGPTGDPTIDALTESIRENPSDPGLYLQRAQLFYDHQAYDQAIEDLARVMKLDSTHLRAHHLLADVYLDHNQSAMALKTLQRAPALYPDSIRTKLKLSEFQLILKQYDAAYQTLADIMKIKPGDPEALFMLGMVYRDQGKTEQAIAAFQSAVERNPDMSEAWVILGDLMDRTHDPRAIQYFDNAIRVDPGNVAAWHAKAYFLQNNDRIDEALEIYKKIHELDMQYPEAYLNSAILLLYRDSIDAAMKELLILRQIDPTNAAAWFYSGKAHQFKGEKENAKAAFEQALRLDDTYDQARDALRELDE
;
A
#
# COMPACT_ATOMS: atom_id res chain seq x y z
N MET A 1 62.08 49.33 37.30
CA MET A 1 61.62 50.06 38.51
C MET A 1 60.14 50.12 38.40
N ILE A 2 59.38 49.45 39.13
CA ILE A 2 58.99 49.41 40.51
C ILE A 2 58.39 48.04 40.83
N SER A 3 58.94 47.42 41.84
CA SER A 3 58.48 46.21 42.50
C SER A 3 57.35 46.51 43.43
N ILE A 4 56.26 45.69 43.43
CA ILE A 4 55.33 45.66 44.56
C ILE A 4 55.06 44.16 44.89
N ARG A 5 55.34 43.91 46.15
CA ARG A 5 55.33 42.61 46.84
C ARG A 5 53.90 42.08 47.08
N ILE A 6 53.82 40.76 47.03
CA ILE A 6 52.72 39.95 47.55
C ILE A 6 52.79 39.93 49.09
N PRO A 7 51.66 39.89 49.78
CA PRO A 7 51.58 39.18 51.04
C PRO A 7 50.81 37.88 50.94
N ALA A 8 51.43 36.91 51.64
CA ALA A 8 50.97 35.55 51.81
C ALA A 8 49.82 35.47 52.84
N GLN A 9 49.15 34.33 52.73
CA GLN A 9 48.33 33.65 53.74
C GLN A 9 46.87 34.04 53.87
N VAL A 10 45.97 33.15 53.31
CA VAL A 10 45.01 32.44 54.11
C VAL A 10 44.83 31.04 53.43
N ILE A 11 45.30 30.00 54.08
CA ILE A 11 45.03 28.58 53.78
C ILE A 11 43.64 28.32 54.40
N LEU A 12 42.62 28.20 53.55
CA LEU A 12 41.34 27.65 53.94
C LEU A 12 41.22 26.23 53.40
N PHE A 13 41.33 25.28 54.28
CA PHE A 13 41.01 23.88 53.99
C PHE A 13 39.52 23.76 53.62
N LEU A 14 39.20 23.68 52.35
CA LEU A 14 37.93 23.20 51.88
C LEU A 14 38.13 21.75 51.47
N THR A 15 37.68 20.83 52.33
CA THR A 15 37.47 19.41 52.07
C THR A 15 36.44 19.33 50.96
N VAL A 16 36.91 19.14 49.72
CA VAL A 16 36.10 18.73 48.58
C VAL A 16 35.73 17.28 48.84
N ALA A 17 34.53 17.06 49.32
CA ALA A 17 33.89 15.75 49.30
C ALA A 17 33.74 15.35 47.81
N PHE A 18 34.57 14.41 47.38
CA PHE A 18 34.47 13.74 46.10
C PHE A 18 33.20 12.91 46.14
N LEU A 19 32.07 13.52 45.78
CA LEU A 19 30.87 12.78 45.41
C LEU A 19 31.24 12.00 44.13
N LEU A 20 31.57 10.75 44.32
CA LEU A 20 31.54 9.73 43.30
C LEU A 20 30.07 9.66 42.83
N THR A 21 29.69 10.53 41.89
CA THR A 21 28.58 10.23 41.02
C THR A 21 29.04 9.03 40.20
N GLN A 22 28.60 7.86 40.66
CA GLN A 22 28.55 6.69 39.84
C GLN A 22 27.88 7.12 38.51
N CYS A 23 28.64 7.18 37.42
CA CYS A 23 28.08 7.01 36.14
C CYS A 23 27.40 5.67 36.15
N LYS A 24 26.09 5.65 36.49
CA LYS A 24 25.23 4.58 36.05
C LYS A 24 25.45 4.50 34.53
N SER A 25 26.11 3.41 34.11
CA SER A 25 26.03 2.99 32.74
C SER A 25 24.58 3.15 32.33
N LYS A 26 24.32 3.77 31.17
CA LYS A 26 23.04 3.64 30.47
C LYS A 26 22.94 2.16 30.05
N GLY A 27 22.74 1.29 31.03
CA GLY A 27 22.28 -0.05 30.85
C GLY A 27 20.78 0.05 30.64
N ASP A 28 20.37 -0.36 29.45
CA ASP A 28 19.00 -0.77 29.14
C ASP A 28 17.91 0.11 29.77
N GLU A 29 17.66 1.29 29.23
CA GLU A 29 16.34 1.88 29.23
C GLU A 29 15.44 0.90 28.48
N GLN A 30 14.95 -0.13 29.20
CA GLN A 30 13.75 -0.82 28.81
C GLN A 30 12.67 0.28 28.80
N THR A 31 12.27 0.68 27.60
CA THR A 31 11.13 1.54 27.46
C THR A 31 9.96 0.81 28.09
N HIS A 32 9.61 1.25 29.31
CA HIS A 32 8.40 0.80 29.99
C HIS A 32 7.23 1.43 29.26
N LEU A 33 6.81 0.80 28.16
CA LEU A 33 5.52 1.11 27.56
C LEU A 33 4.48 0.85 28.67
N GLY A 34 3.77 1.89 29.05
CA GLY A 34 2.55 1.75 29.85
C GLY A 34 1.50 0.95 29.06
N PRO A 35 0.34 0.65 29.66
CA PRO A 35 -0.74 -0.02 28.93
C PRO A 35 -1.07 0.75 27.65
N THR A 36 -1.06 0.04 26.53
CA THR A 36 -1.34 0.63 25.20
C THR A 36 -2.84 0.71 24.91
N GLY A 37 -3.65 -0.03 25.67
CA GLY A 37 -5.08 -0.21 25.42
C GLY A 37 -5.39 -1.37 24.46
N ASP A 38 -4.36 -1.96 23.84
CA ASP A 38 -4.47 -3.21 23.08
C ASP A 38 -4.08 -4.39 23.98
N PRO A 39 -5.03 -5.29 24.32
CA PRO A 39 -4.75 -6.42 25.20
C PRO A 39 -3.64 -7.34 24.71
N THR A 40 -3.47 -7.47 23.37
CA THR A 40 -2.47 -8.35 22.77
C THR A 40 -1.07 -7.75 22.90
N ILE A 41 -0.93 -6.45 22.67
CA ILE A 41 0.33 -5.71 22.85
C ILE A 41 0.73 -5.71 24.34
N ASP A 42 -0.25 -5.51 25.23
CA ASP A 42 0.00 -5.49 26.68
C ASP A 42 0.43 -6.87 27.19
N ALA A 43 -0.19 -7.97 26.70
CA ALA A 43 0.21 -9.35 27.03
C ALA A 43 1.62 -9.69 26.53
N LEU A 44 1.99 -9.26 25.30
CA LEU A 44 3.34 -9.43 24.77
C LEU A 44 4.36 -8.61 25.58
N THR A 45 3.98 -7.41 26.03
CA THR A 45 4.84 -6.56 26.88
C THR A 45 5.15 -7.26 28.20
N GLU A 46 4.18 -7.94 28.82
CA GLU A 46 4.41 -8.72 30.03
C GLU A 46 5.29 -9.96 29.74
N SER A 47 5.02 -10.68 28.64
CA SER A 47 5.84 -11.82 28.23
C SER A 47 7.30 -11.43 27.98
N ILE A 48 7.55 -10.23 27.42
CA ILE A 48 8.87 -9.66 27.22
C ILE A 48 9.56 -9.35 28.54
N ARG A 49 8.82 -8.88 29.56
CA ARG A 49 9.39 -8.67 30.91
C ARG A 49 9.87 -9.96 31.54
N GLU A 50 9.12 -11.05 31.33
CA GLU A 50 9.50 -12.38 31.82
C GLU A 50 10.67 -12.98 31.03
N ASN A 51 10.72 -12.76 29.72
CA ASN A 51 11.69 -13.34 28.82
C ASN A 51 12.36 -12.28 27.90
N PRO A 52 13.18 -11.35 28.43
CA PRO A 52 13.73 -10.20 27.70
C PRO A 52 14.77 -10.55 26.65
N SER A 53 15.19 -11.81 26.57
CA SER A 53 16.16 -12.31 25.57
C SER A 53 15.51 -13.12 24.44
N ASP A 54 14.18 -13.24 24.41
CA ASP A 54 13.47 -13.91 23.31
C ASP A 54 13.20 -12.94 22.17
N PRO A 55 13.90 -13.04 21.01
CA PRO A 55 13.66 -12.15 19.88
C PRO A 55 12.28 -12.34 19.24
N GLY A 56 11.66 -13.52 19.41
CA GLY A 56 10.35 -13.83 18.85
C GLY A 56 9.23 -12.97 19.46
N LEU A 57 9.31 -12.65 20.74
CA LEU A 57 8.32 -11.81 21.42
C LEU A 57 8.37 -10.36 20.91
N TYR A 58 9.57 -9.81 20.79
CA TYR A 58 9.75 -8.48 20.20
C TYR A 58 9.29 -8.43 18.73
N LEU A 59 9.58 -9.47 17.95
CA LEU A 59 9.13 -9.53 16.55
C LEU A 59 7.60 -9.55 16.45
N GLN A 60 6.92 -10.30 17.31
CA GLN A 60 5.45 -10.35 17.33
C GLN A 60 4.86 -8.99 17.72
N ARG A 61 5.43 -8.33 18.74
CA ARG A 61 4.97 -7.01 19.16
C ARG A 61 5.26 -5.94 18.12
N ALA A 62 6.42 -6.00 17.46
CA ALA A 62 6.76 -5.13 16.34
C ALA A 62 5.78 -5.26 15.17
N GLN A 63 5.33 -6.47 14.88
CA GLN A 63 4.30 -6.68 13.83
C GLN A 63 2.99 -5.99 14.21
N LEU A 64 2.52 -6.12 15.45
CA LEU A 64 1.30 -5.44 15.90
C LEU A 64 1.45 -3.91 15.88
N PHE A 65 2.60 -3.38 16.31
CA PHE A 65 2.86 -1.95 16.21
C PHE A 65 2.84 -1.48 14.75
N TYR A 66 3.40 -2.24 13.83
CA TYR A 66 3.36 -1.95 12.41
C TYR A 66 1.91 -1.95 11.86
N ASP A 67 1.12 -2.97 12.19
CA ASP A 67 -0.28 -3.09 11.78
C ASP A 67 -1.14 -1.92 12.31
N HIS A 68 -0.76 -1.33 13.45
CA HIS A 68 -1.38 -0.14 14.04
C HIS A 68 -0.72 1.18 13.60
N GLN A 69 0.20 1.15 12.60
CA GLN A 69 0.95 2.31 12.10
C GLN A 69 1.82 3.01 13.18
N ALA A 70 2.11 2.32 14.27
CA ALA A 70 3.01 2.77 15.35
C ALA A 70 4.47 2.47 14.97
N TYR A 71 4.95 3.13 13.90
CA TYR A 71 6.21 2.81 13.23
C TYR A 71 7.43 2.95 14.13
N ASP A 72 7.49 3.97 14.98
CA ASP A 72 8.63 4.19 15.88
C ASP A 72 8.80 3.03 16.88
N GLN A 73 7.68 2.57 17.47
CA GLN A 73 7.66 1.44 18.38
C GLN A 73 8.03 0.13 17.67
N ALA A 74 7.56 -0.07 16.44
CA ALA A 74 7.93 -1.21 15.63
C ALA A 74 9.44 -1.22 15.33
N ILE A 75 10.04 -0.07 14.98
CA ILE A 75 11.48 0.08 14.74
C ILE A 75 12.28 -0.23 16.00
N GLU A 76 11.83 0.22 17.17
CA GLU A 76 12.50 -0.02 18.44
C GLU A 76 12.55 -1.51 18.79
N ASP A 77 11.41 -2.21 18.66
CA ASP A 77 11.35 -3.65 18.89
C ASP A 77 12.20 -4.42 17.87
N LEU A 78 12.15 -4.05 16.59
CA LEU A 78 12.97 -4.67 15.55
C LEU A 78 14.46 -4.42 15.78
N ALA A 79 14.86 -3.25 16.27
CA ALA A 79 16.24 -2.99 16.68
C ALA A 79 16.65 -3.92 17.83
N ARG A 80 15.73 -4.23 18.76
CA ARG A 80 15.99 -5.21 19.82
C ARG A 80 16.13 -6.62 19.27
N VAL A 81 15.27 -7.05 18.32
CA VAL A 81 15.45 -8.34 17.62
C VAL A 81 16.83 -8.40 16.99
N MET A 82 17.23 -7.38 16.23
CA MET A 82 18.53 -7.33 15.54
C MET A 82 19.72 -7.32 16.49
N LYS A 83 19.56 -6.80 17.72
CA LYS A 83 20.57 -6.87 18.77
C LYS A 83 20.70 -8.28 19.36
N LEU A 84 19.60 -9.01 19.48
CA LEU A 84 19.57 -10.39 20.00
C LEU A 84 19.96 -11.42 18.92
N ASP A 85 19.48 -11.23 17.70
CA ASP A 85 19.79 -12.05 16.53
C ASP A 85 19.94 -11.16 15.29
N SER A 86 21.17 -10.77 14.99
CA SER A 86 21.47 -9.90 13.83
C SER A 86 21.21 -10.57 12.48
N THR A 87 20.97 -11.89 12.47
CA THR A 87 20.69 -12.67 11.26
C THR A 87 19.21 -13.03 11.11
N HIS A 88 18.33 -12.48 11.94
CA HIS A 88 16.91 -12.81 11.91
C HIS A 88 16.21 -12.29 10.62
N LEU A 89 16.06 -13.16 9.63
CA LEU A 89 15.60 -12.81 8.27
C LEU A 89 14.26 -12.06 8.27
N ARG A 90 13.26 -12.57 9.02
CA ARG A 90 11.94 -11.95 9.07
C ARG A 90 11.99 -10.53 9.66
N ALA A 91 12.89 -10.30 10.63
CA ALA A 91 13.09 -8.99 11.21
C ALA A 91 13.71 -8.00 10.20
N HIS A 92 14.66 -8.44 9.36
CA HIS A 92 15.17 -7.62 8.27
C HIS A 92 14.08 -7.22 7.28
N HIS A 93 13.22 -8.16 6.91
CA HIS A 93 12.13 -7.87 5.98
C HIS A 93 11.10 -6.91 6.58
N LEU A 94 10.62 -7.18 7.80
CA LEU A 94 9.66 -6.32 8.47
C LEU A 94 10.22 -4.91 8.74
N LEU A 95 11.50 -4.81 9.16
CA LEU A 95 12.13 -3.51 9.38
C LEU A 95 12.22 -2.68 8.08
N ALA A 96 12.43 -3.34 6.95
CA ALA A 96 12.42 -2.66 5.66
C ALA A 96 11.02 -2.14 5.30
N ASP A 97 9.97 -2.94 5.53
CA ASP A 97 8.58 -2.53 5.31
C ASP A 97 8.22 -1.33 6.19
N VAL A 98 8.52 -1.41 7.50
CA VAL A 98 8.28 -0.31 8.45
C VAL A 98 8.99 0.97 8.01
N TYR A 99 10.26 0.89 7.58
CA TYR A 99 10.99 2.05 7.10
C TYR A 99 10.38 2.64 5.81
N LEU A 100 9.87 1.80 4.92
CA LEU A 100 9.24 2.27 3.68
C LEU A 100 7.98 3.07 3.99
N ASP A 101 7.07 2.49 4.78
CA ASP A 101 5.79 3.10 5.13
C ASP A 101 5.95 4.32 6.04
N HIS A 102 7.03 4.35 6.83
CA HIS A 102 7.43 5.53 7.61
C HIS A 102 8.18 6.59 6.78
N ASN A 103 8.13 6.52 5.45
CA ASN A 103 8.79 7.43 4.51
C ASN A 103 10.34 7.49 4.65
N GLN A 104 10.96 6.43 5.17
CA GLN A 104 12.41 6.31 5.34
C GLN A 104 13.03 5.36 4.29
N SER A 105 12.72 5.59 3.02
CA SER A 105 13.06 4.70 1.90
C SER A 105 14.55 4.34 1.80
N ALA A 106 15.45 5.28 2.15
CA ALA A 106 16.88 5.01 2.16
C ALA A 106 17.28 3.99 3.23
N MET A 107 16.64 4.02 4.40
CA MET A 107 16.88 3.04 5.47
C MET A 107 16.29 1.68 5.12
N ALA A 108 15.11 1.65 4.51
CA ALA A 108 14.47 0.45 3.99
C ALA A 108 15.40 -0.29 3.01
N LEU A 109 15.87 0.42 1.98
CA LEU A 109 16.79 -0.14 0.99
C LEU A 109 18.10 -0.64 1.61
N LYS A 110 18.71 0.17 2.50
CA LYS A 110 19.95 -0.23 3.21
C LYS A 110 19.76 -1.50 4.03
N THR A 111 18.59 -1.66 4.66
CA THR A 111 18.26 -2.85 5.44
C THR A 111 18.17 -4.08 4.54
N LEU A 112 17.46 -3.97 3.41
CA LEU A 112 17.34 -5.05 2.44
C LEU A 112 18.63 -5.35 1.68
N GLN A 113 19.49 -4.39 1.42
CA GLN A 113 20.80 -4.65 0.79
C GLN A 113 21.75 -5.48 1.66
N ARG A 114 21.57 -5.47 2.98
CA ARG A 114 22.35 -6.32 3.91
C ARG A 114 21.85 -7.76 3.93
N ALA A 115 20.55 -7.98 3.77
CA ALA A 115 19.94 -9.30 3.87
C ALA A 115 20.48 -10.31 2.83
N PRO A 116 20.71 -9.99 1.53
CA PRO A 116 21.32 -10.93 0.58
C PRO A 116 22.74 -11.35 0.92
N ALA A 117 23.52 -10.51 1.63
CA ALA A 117 24.85 -10.91 2.10
C ALA A 117 24.78 -11.97 3.20
N LEU A 118 23.72 -11.94 4.02
CA LEU A 118 23.45 -12.96 5.04
C LEU A 118 22.80 -14.22 4.46
N TYR A 119 22.01 -14.06 3.39
CA TYR A 119 21.19 -15.11 2.77
C TYR A 119 21.36 -15.09 1.25
N PRO A 120 22.55 -15.42 0.71
CA PRO A 120 22.86 -15.24 -0.71
C PRO A 120 21.96 -16.05 -1.66
N ASP A 121 21.45 -17.20 -1.20
CA ASP A 121 20.61 -18.09 -2.00
C ASP A 121 19.10 -17.89 -1.72
N SER A 122 18.71 -16.91 -0.90
CA SER A 122 17.31 -16.64 -0.60
C SER A 122 16.65 -15.88 -1.74
N ILE A 123 15.89 -16.60 -2.57
CA ILE A 123 15.08 -16.01 -3.64
C ILE A 123 14.09 -14.99 -3.05
N ARG A 124 13.42 -15.35 -1.94
CA ARG A 124 12.47 -14.46 -1.27
C ARG A 124 13.07 -13.11 -0.87
N THR A 125 14.31 -13.13 -0.34
CA THR A 125 15.01 -11.89 0.03
C THR A 125 15.34 -11.04 -1.19
N LYS A 126 15.79 -11.69 -2.27
CA LYS A 126 16.10 -11.00 -3.53
C LYS A 126 14.83 -10.45 -4.20
N LEU A 127 13.73 -11.18 -4.18
CA LEU A 127 12.43 -10.69 -4.68
C LEU A 127 12.03 -9.42 -3.92
N LYS A 128 12.08 -9.46 -2.59
CA LYS A 128 11.76 -8.28 -1.78
C LYS A 128 12.70 -7.10 -2.07
N LEU A 129 14.00 -7.36 -2.25
CA LEU A 129 14.93 -6.30 -2.66
C LEU A 129 14.57 -5.72 -4.03
N SER A 130 14.22 -6.57 -5.01
CA SER A 130 13.85 -6.11 -6.35
C SER A 130 12.54 -5.30 -6.34
N GLU A 131 11.58 -5.66 -5.49
CA GLU A 131 10.35 -4.89 -5.26
C GLU A 131 10.66 -3.47 -4.75
N PHE A 132 11.51 -3.33 -3.74
CA PHE A 132 11.91 -2.04 -3.22
C PHE A 132 12.72 -1.22 -4.24
N GLN A 133 13.58 -1.87 -5.01
CA GLN A 133 14.30 -1.22 -6.10
C GLN A 133 13.35 -0.70 -7.17
N LEU A 134 12.29 -1.43 -7.48
CA LEU A 134 11.24 -0.99 -8.39
C LEU A 134 10.47 0.22 -7.82
N ILE A 135 9.99 0.15 -6.58
CA ILE A 135 9.30 1.27 -5.91
C ILE A 135 10.15 2.55 -5.94
N LEU A 136 11.46 2.41 -5.74
CA LEU A 136 12.41 3.52 -5.78
C LEU A 136 12.91 3.84 -7.20
N LYS A 137 12.33 3.23 -8.24
CA LYS A 137 12.69 3.39 -9.66
C LYS A 137 14.16 3.12 -9.98
N GLN A 138 14.80 2.26 -9.18
CA GLN A 138 16.17 1.81 -9.39
C GLN A 138 16.21 0.60 -10.34
N TYR A 139 15.75 0.79 -11.58
CA TYR A 139 15.47 -0.28 -12.54
C TYR A 139 16.69 -1.16 -12.84
N ASP A 140 17.88 -0.57 -13.03
CA ASP A 140 19.09 -1.33 -13.32
C ASP A 140 19.48 -2.25 -12.15
N ALA A 141 19.33 -1.77 -10.92
CA ALA A 141 19.56 -2.58 -9.73
C ALA A 141 18.53 -3.72 -9.62
N ALA A 142 17.25 -3.44 -9.91
CA ALA A 142 16.20 -4.45 -9.95
C ALA A 142 16.51 -5.54 -10.99
N TYR A 143 16.93 -5.17 -12.21
CA TYR A 143 17.36 -6.13 -13.22
C TYR A 143 18.50 -7.03 -12.75
N GLN A 144 19.53 -6.47 -12.11
CA GLN A 144 20.65 -7.27 -11.59
C GLN A 144 20.18 -8.24 -10.50
N THR A 145 19.34 -7.78 -9.59
CA THR A 145 18.79 -8.63 -8.52
C THR A 145 17.93 -9.76 -9.08
N LEU A 146 17.08 -9.46 -10.08
CA LEU A 146 16.26 -10.47 -10.77
C LEU A 146 17.11 -11.44 -11.60
N ALA A 147 18.17 -10.96 -12.26
CA ALA A 147 19.13 -11.82 -12.96
C ALA A 147 19.84 -12.78 -12.01
N ASP A 148 20.15 -12.36 -10.78
CA ASP A 148 20.72 -13.25 -9.78
C ASP A 148 19.72 -14.32 -9.30
N ILE A 149 18.42 -14.00 -9.22
CA ILE A 149 17.40 -15.02 -8.96
C ILE A 149 17.36 -16.04 -10.10
N MET A 150 17.41 -15.57 -11.35
CA MET A 150 17.37 -16.45 -12.52
C MET A 150 18.60 -17.37 -12.65
N LYS A 151 19.73 -17.00 -12.05
CA LYS A 151 20.91 -17.91 -11.92
C LYS A 151 20.66 -19.03 -10.90
N ILE A 152 19.93 -18.73 -9.81
CA ILE A 152 19.60 -19.71 -8.75
C ILE A 152 18.49 -20.64 -9.24
N LYS A 153 17.40 -20.06 -9.79
CA LYS A 153 16.23 -20.79 -10.29
C LYS A 153 15.81 -20.23 -11.65
N PRO A 154 16.30 -20.80 -12.74
CA PRO A 154 15.92 -20.36 -14.08
C PRO A 154 14.41 -20.47 -14.33
N GLY A 155 13.80 -19.36 -14.74
CA GLY A 155 12.37 -19.29 -15.02
C GLY A 155 11.51 -19.25 -13.76
N ASP A 156 12.04 -18.74 -12.63
CA ASP A 156 11.23 -18.49 -11.44
C ASP A 156 10.03 -17.58 -11.76
N PRO A 157 8.77 -18.00 -11.50
CA PRO A 157 7.60 -17.25 -11.94
C PRO A 157 7.45 -15.89 -11.22
N GLU A 158 7.86 -15.81 -9.96
CA GLU A 158 7.78 -14.55 -9.21
C GLU A 158 8.82 -13.54 -9.71
N ALA A 159 10.03 -14.03 -10.06
CA ALA A 159 11.04 -13.19 -10.66
C ALA A 159 10.67 -12.73 -12.08
N LEU A 160 10.01 -13.57 -12.88
CA LEU A 160 9.46 -13.21 -14.19
C LEU A 160 8.33 -12.17 -14.05
N PHE A 161 7.47 -12.33 -13.06
CA PHE A 161 6.43 -11.36 -12.72
C PHE A 161 7.05 -9.99 -12.36
N MET A 162 8.01 -9.98 -11.44
CA MET A 162 8.72 -8.75 -11.05
C MET A 162 9.44 -8.10 -12.25
N LEU A 163 10.00 -8.91 -13.16
CA LEU A 163 10.60 -8.40 -14.39
C LEU A 163 9.55 -7.73 -15.28
N GLY A 164 8.37 -8.31 -15.40
CA GLY A 164 7.22 -7.72 -16.08
C GLY A 164 6.81 -6.38 -15.47
N MET A 165 6.79 -6.30 -14.13
CA MET A 165 6.50 -5.05 -13.40
C MET A 165 7.55 -3.97 -13.72
N VAL A 166 8.83 -4.31 -13.73
CA VAL A 166 9.91 -3.38 -14.07
C VAL A 166 9.77 -2.87 -15.51
N TYR A 167 9.47 -3.75 -16.47
CA TYR A 167 9.23 -3.33 -17.85
C TYR A 167 8.00 -2.45 -17.99
N ARG A 168 6.90 -2.79 -17.31
CA ARG A 168 5.66 -2.01 -17.31
C ARG A 168 5.90 -0.58 -16.81
N ASP A 169 6.60 -0.43 -15.69
CA ASP A 169 6.88 0.89 -15.10
C ASP A 169 7.80 1.76 -15.98
N GLN A 170 8.64 1.11 -16.81
CA GLN A 170 9.44 1.79 -17.82
C GLN A 170 8.69 2.08 -19.14
N GLY A 171 7.41 1.71 -19.26
CA GLY A 171 6.64 1.85 -20.51
C GLY A 171 7.04 0.89 -21.62
N LYS A 172 7.78 -0.18 -21.31
CA LYS A 172 8.24 -1.21 -22.27
C LYS A 172 7.18 -2.30 -22.40
N THR A 173 6.06 -1.96 -23.04
CA THR A 173 4.83 -2.75 -23.05
C THR A 173 5.02 -4.17 -23.58
N GLU A 174 5.68 -4.35 -24.75
CA GLU A 174 5.89 -5.66 -25.33
C GLU A 174 6.75 -6.58 -24.47
N GLN A 175 7.78 -6.00 -23.82
CA GLN A 175 8.65 -6.74 -22.91
C GLN A 175 7.91 -7.12 -21.61
N ALA A 176 7.04 -6.23 -21.11
CA ALA A 176 6.20 -6.52 -19.96
C ALA A 176 5.23 -7.68 -20.26
N ILE A 177 4.55 -7.64 -21.41
CA ILE A 177 3.63 -8.71 -21.85
C ILE A 177 4.39 -10.05 -21.91
N ALA A 178 5.55 -10.09 -22.56
CA ALA A 178 6.34 -11.32 -22.70
C ALA A 178 6.78 -11.89 -21.34
N ALA A 179 7.18 -11.01 -20.40
CA ALA A 179 7.58 -11.42 -19.07
C ALA A 179 6.41 -11.96 -18.25
N PHE A 180 5.25 -11.29 -18.26
CA PHE A 180 4.05 -11.77 -17.57
C PHE A 180 3.49 -13.07 -18.21
N GLN A 181 3.51 -13.20 -19.54
CA GLN A 181 3.16 -14.45 -20.20
C GLN A 181 4.04 -15.61 -19.73
N SER A 182 5.37 -15.38 -19.70
CA SER A 182 6.30 -16.37 -19.18
C SER A 182 6.05 -16.71 -17.72
N ALA A 183 5.65 -15.74 -16.89
CA ALA A 183 5.31 -15.97 -15.48
C ALA A 183 4.09 -16.89 -15.33
N VAL A 184 2.99 -16.60 -16.04
CA VAL A 184 1.75 -17.40 -15.98
C VAL A 184 1.87 -18.76 -16.65
N GLU A 185 2.75 -18.93 -17.64
CA GLU A 185 3.11 -20.24 -18.22
C GLU A 185 3.80 -21.14 -17.19
N ARG A 186 4.59 -20.57 -16.28
CA ARG A 186 5.30 -21.29 -15.23
C ARG A 186 4.44 -21.50 -13.97
N ASN A 187 3.61 -20.52 -13.65
CA ASN A 187 2.65 -20.60 -12.55
C ASN A 187 1.30 -20.00 -12.99
N PRO A 188 0.38 -20.84 -13.49
CA PRO A 188 -0.95 -20.38 -13.92
C PRO A 188 -1.84 -19.81 -12.81
N ASP A 189 -1.46 -20.02 -11.53
CA ASP A 189 -2.26 -19.57 -10.37
C ASP A 189 -1.95 -18.11 -9.96
N MET A 190 -1.20 -17.38 -10.78
CA MET A 190 -0.90 -15.96 -10.54
C MET A 190 -2.03 -15.06 -11.06
N SER A 191 -3.13 -14.95 -10.30
CA SER A 191 -4.31 -14.15 -10.68
C SER A 191 -3.95 -12.70 -11.04
N GLU A 192 -3.09 -12.06 -10.27
CA GLU A 192 -2.63 -10.69 -10.54
C GLU A 192 -1.92 -10.55 -11.89
N ALA A 193 -1.07 -11.51 -12.26
CA ALA A 193 -0.39 -11.50 -13.56
C ALA A 193 -1.38 -11.61 -14.73
N TRP A 194 -2.44 -12.39 -14.57
CA TRP A 194 -3.52 -12.49 -15.54
C TRP A 194 -4.29 -11.18 -15.69
N VAL A 195 -4.59 -10.48 -14.58
CA VAL A 195 -5.24 -9.15 -14.62
C VAL A 195 -4.37 -8.15 -15.37
N ILE A 196 -3.08 -8.08 -15.03
CA ILE A 196 -2.14 -7.14 -15.66
C ILE A 196 -1.99 -7.43 -17.17
N LEU A 197 -1.94 -8.71 -17.55
CA LEU A 197 -1.93 -9.09 -18.96
C LEU A 197 -3.19 -8.62 -19.69
N GLY A 198 -4.37 -8.78 -19.07
CA GLY A 198 -5.63 -8.27 -19.59
C GLY A 198 -5.60 -6.77 -19.80
N ASP A 199 -5.14 -5.99 -18.82
CA ASP A 199 -5.01 -4.54 -18.91
C ASP A 199 -4.03 -4.10 -20.03
N LEU A 200 -2.89 -4.78 -20.15
CA LEU A 200 -1.90 -4.48 -21.20
C LEU A 200 -2.44 -4.80 -22.58
N MET A 201 -3.20 -5.90 -22.73
CA MET A 201 -3.84 -6.27 -23.99
C MET A 201 -4.96 -5.29 -24.36
N ASP A 202 -5.77 -4.84 -23.38
CA ASP A 202 -6.82 -3.83 -23.61
C ASP A 202 -6.20 -2.52 -24.11
N ARG A 203 -5.13 -2.05 -23.47
CA ARG A 203 -4.40 -0.84 -23.92
C ARG A 203 -3.85 -0.93 -25.33
N THR A 204 -3.56 -2.12 -25.82
CA THR A 204 -3.14 -2.38 -27.20
C THR A 204 -4.31 -2.71 -28.13
N HIS A 205 -5.55 -2.58 -27.64
CA HIS A 205 -6.80 -2.93 -28.34
C HIS A 205 -6.84 -4.38 -28.82
N ASP A 206 -6.21 -5.29 -28.09
CA ASP A 206 -6.24 -6.71 -28.40
C ASP A 206 -7.52 -7.35 -27.78
N PRO A 207 -8.41 -7.91 -28.62
CA PRO A 207 -9.68 -8.48 -28.15
C PRO A 207 -9.49 -9.70 -27.21
N ARG A 208 -8.28 -10.27 -27.15
CA ARG A 208 -7.95 -11.36 -26.23
C ARG A 208 -7.88 -10.91 -24.77
N ALA A 209 -7.89 -9.60 -24.49
CA ALA A 209 -7.89 -9.06 -23.11
C ALA A 209 -8.92 -9.76 -22.21
N ILE A 210 -10.13 -9.99 -22.72
CA ILE A 210 -11.19 -10.67 -21.95
C ILE A 210 -10.80 -12.07 -21.47
N GLN A 211 -10.03 -12.83 -22.28
CA GLN A 211 -9.61 -14.18 -21.92
C GLN A 211 -8.62 -14.17 -20.74
N TYR A 212 -7.80 -13.14 -20.64
CA TYR A 212 -6.87 -12.96 -19.53
C TYR A 212 -7.62 -12.63 -18.24
N PHE A 213 -8.64 -11.76 -18.29
CA PHE A 213 -9.52 -11.50 -17.14
C PHE A 213 -10.30 -12.76 -16.72
N ASP A 214 -10.79 -13.55 -17.68
CA ASP A 214 -11.44 -14.83 -17.40
C ASP A 214 -10.51 -15.82 -16.70
N ASN A 215 -9.24 -15.86 -17.10
CA ASN A 215 -8.24 -16.69 -16.42
C ASN A 215 -7.98 -16.20 -14.98
N ALA A 216 -7.88 -14.88 -14.76
CA ALA A 216 -7.72 -14.30 -13.43
C ALA A 216 -8.88 -14.72 -12.50
N ILE A 217 -10.12 -14.58 -12.97
CA ILE A 217 -11.34 -14.96 -12.23
C ILE A 217 -11.41 -16.46 -12.00
N ARG A 218 -11.00 -17.28 -12.97
CA ARG A 218 -10.98 -18.74 -12.82
C ARG A 218 -10.01 -19.18 -11.73
N VAL A 219 -8.85 -18.51 -11.62
CA VAL A 219 -7.82 -18.78 -10.61
C VAL A 219 -8.27 -18.32 -9.24
N ASP A 220 -8.81 -17.12 -9.16
CA ASP A 220 -9.32 -16.53 -7.92
C ASP A 220 -10.70 -15.90 -8.14
N PRO A 221 -11.76 -16.67 -7.94
CA PRO A 221 -13.15 -16.18 -8.09
C PRO A 221 -13.53 -15.08 -7.08
N GLY A 222 -12.76 -14.91 -6.00
CA GLY A 222 -12.94 -13.86 -5.00
C GLY A 222 -12.21 -12.57 -5.35
N ASN A 223 -11.37 -12.55 -6.38
CA ASN A 223 -10.61 -11.38 -6.79
C ASN A 223 -11.51 -10.30 -7.41
N VAL A 224 -12.02 -9.39 -6.58
CA VAL A 224 -12.89 -8.28 -7.00
C VAL A 224 -12.22 -7.40 -8.08
N ALA A 225 -10.89 -7.21 -8.00
CA ALA A 225 -10.17 -6.42 -9.00
C ALA A 225 -10.20 -7.07 -10.39
N ALA A 226 -10.13 -8.42 -10.47
CA ALA A 226 -10.25 -9.15 -11.74
C ALA A 226 -11.66 -9.00 -12.35
N TRP A 227 -12.69 -9.09 -11.52
CA TRP A 227 -14.07 -8.84 -11.94
C TRP A 227 -14.27 -7.40 -12.43
N HIS A 228 -13.74 -6.43 -11.68
CA HIS A 228 -13.83 -5.01 -12.04
C HIS A 228 -13.11 -4.72 -13.37
N ALA A 229 -11.89 -5.22 -13.56
CA ALA A 229 -11.14 -5.07 -14.80
C ALA A 229 -11.92 -5.63 -16.01
N LYS A 230 -12.54 -6.81 -15.85
CA LYS A 230 -13.40 -7.41 -16.88
C LYS A 230 -14.64 -6.54 -17.16
N ALA A 231 -15.33 -6.06 -16.12
CA ALA A 231 -16.50 -5.19 -16.29
C ALA A 231 -16.13 -3.90 -17.03
N TYR A 232 -15.00 -3.28 -16.64
CA TYR A 232 -14.50 -2.07 -17.27
C TYR A 232 -14.12 -2.29 -18.74
N PHE A 233 -13.46 -3.41 -19.05
CA PHE A 233 -13.21 -3.80 -20.45
C PHE A 233 -14.51 -3.95 -21.25
N LEU A 234 -15.52 -4.63 -20.71
CA LEU A 234 -16.81 -4.83 -21.36
C LEU A 234 -17.53 -3.49 -21.61
N GLN A 235 -17.53 -2.62 -20.62
CA GLN A 235 -18.09 -1.27 -20.72
C GLN A 235 -17.44 -0.46 -21.85
N ASN A 236 -16.10 -0.47 -21.94
CA ASN A 236 -15.36 0.27 -22.95
C ASN A 236 -15.50 -0.32 -24.36
N ASN A 237 -15.97 -1.57 -24.47
CA ASN A 237 -16.26 -2.25 -25.73
C ASN A 237 -17.76 -2.32 -26.02
N ASP A 238 -18.58 -1.43 -25.45
CA ASP A 238 -20.03 -1.27 -25.67
C ASP A 238 -20.87 -2.52 -25.32
N ARG A 239 -20.30 -3.42 -24.52
CA ARG A 239 -20.96 -4.63 -24.00
C ARG A 239 -21.64 -4.33 -22.65
N ILE A 240 -22.52 -3.34 -22.67
CA ILE A 240 -23.08 -2.69 -21.47
C ILE A 240 -23.84 -3.68 -20.58
N ASP A 241 -24.69 -4.55 -21.15
CA ASP A 241 -25.50 -5.50 -20.37
C ASP A 241 -24.60 -6.50 -19.63
N GLU A 242 -23.54 -6.96 -20.30
CA GLU A 242 -22.58 -7.88 -19.68
C GLU A 242 -21.75 -7.17 -18.57
N ALA A 243 -21.38 -5.91 -18.78
CA ALA A 243 -20.72 -5.13 -17.75
C ALA A 243 -21.58 -4.97 -16.50
N LEU A 244 -22.89 -4.65 -16.66
CA LEU A 244 -23.84 -4.52 -15.56
C LEU A 244 -24.02 -5.84 -14.76
N GLU A 245 -24.07 -6.98 -15.45
CA GLU A 245 -24.12 -8.28 -14.76
C GLU A 245 -22.83 -8.55 -13.94
N ILE A 246 -21.69 -8.13 -14.45
CA ILE A 246 -20.41 -8.25 -13.70
C ILE A 246 -20.41 -7.30 -12.51
N TYR A 247 -20.82 -6.03 -12.66
CA TYR A 247 -20.90 -5.11 -11.52
C TYR A 247 -21.83 -5.64 -10.42
N LYS A 248 -22.97 -6.22 -10.80
CA LYS A 248 -23.85 -6.91 -9.85
C LYS A 248 -23.12 -8.06 -9.13
N LYS A 249 -22.28 -8.83 -9.85
CA LYS A 249 -21.45 -9.87 -9.22
C LYS A 249 -20.46 -9.31 -8.23
N ILE A 250 -19.87 -8.14 -8.52
CA ILE A 250 -18.96 -7.45 -7.60
C ILE A 250 -19.72 -7.05 -6.32
N HIS A 251 -20.95 -6.55 -6.41
CA HIS A 251 -21.78 -6.21 -5.24
C HIS A 251 -22.06 -7.43 -4.34
N GLU A 252 -22.13 -8.63 -4.92
CA GLU A 252 -22.27 -9.89 -4.14
C GLU A 252 -20.98 -10.30 -3.43
N LEU A 253 -19.80 -10.00 -4.02
CA LEU A 253 -18.49 -10.32 -3.49
C LEU A 253 -18.00 -9.29 -2.45
N ASP A 254 -18.23 -8.01 -2.74
CA ASP A 254 -17.88 -6.91 -1.88
C ASP A 254 -18.94 -5.80 -1.97
N MET A 255 -19.80 -5.75 -0.96
CA MET A 255 -20.86 -4.73 -0.85
C MET A 255 -20.32 -3.32 -0.58
N GLN A 256 -19.03 -3.17 -0.29
CA GLN A 256 -18.41 -1.88 0.00
C GLN A 256 -17.43 -1.42 -1.10
N TYR A 257 -17.52 -1.97 -2.31
CA TYR A 257 -16.67 -1.60 -3.43
C TYR A 257 -17.26 -0.40 -4.21
N PRO A 258 -16.83 0.85 -3.96
CA PRO A 258 -17.51 2.07 -4.44
C PRO A 258 -17.52 2.19 -5.97
N GLU A 259 -16.44 1.76 -6.64
CA GLU A 259 -16.27 1.89 -8.09
C GLU A 259 -17.31 1.09 -8.86
N ALA A 260 -17.73 -0.07 -8.34
CA ALA A 260 -18.76 -0.87 -9.00
C ALA A 260 -20.13 -0.17 -8.99
N TYR A 261 -20.49 0.46 -7.87
CA TYR A 261 -21.73 1.24 -7.78
C TYR A 261 -21.71 2.46 -8.70
N LEU A 262 -20.58 3.18 -8.74
CA LEU A 262 -20.42 4.34 -9.61
C LEU A 262 -20.56 3.96 -11.08
N ASN A 263 -19.78 2.96 -11.52
CA ASN A 263 -19.78 2.54 -12.92
C ASN A 263 -21.13 1.93 -13.32
N SER A 264 -21.74 1.12 -12.46
CA SER A 264 -23.11 0.61 -12.68
C SER A 264 -24.10 1.75 -12.85
N ALA A 265 -24.07 2.76 -11.97
CA ALA A 265 -24.97 3.91 -12.06
C ALA A 265 -24.79 4.70 -13.37
N ILE A 266 -23.56 4.93 -13.80
CA ILE A 266 -23.24 5.60 -15.07
C ILE A 266 -23.84 4.83 -16.25
N LEU A 267 -23.64 3.51 -16.30
CA LEU A 267 -24.18 2.65 -17.36
C LEU A 267 -25.71 2.60 -17.36
N LEU A 268 -26.33 2.58 -16.17
CA LEU A 268 -27.78 2.61 -16.03
C LEU A 268 -28.36 3.96 -16.51
N LEU A 269 -27.69 5.09 -16.24
CA LEU A 269 -28.07 6.39 -16.80
C LEU A 269 -27.95 6.40 -18.34
N TYR A 270 -26.89 5.82 -18.87
CA TYR A 270 -26.70 5.67 -20.32
C TYR A 270 -27.82 4.83 -20.97
N ARG A 271 -28.38 3.85 -20.22
CA ARG A 271 -29.50 2.99 -20.64
C ARG A 271 -30.88 3.58 -20.27
N ASP A 272 -30.95 4.84 -19.90
CA ASP A 272 -32.24 5.51 -19.51
C ASP A 272 -32.91 4.86 -18.30
N SER A 273 -32.17 4.07 -17.53
CA SER A 273 -32.67 3.36 -16.34
C SER A 273 -32.45 4.20 -15.08
N ILE A 274 -33.06 5.41 -15.06
CA ILE A 274 -32.76 6.46 -14.09
C ILE A 274 -33.00 6.02 -12.64
N ASP A 275 -34.15 5.35 -12.37
CA ASP A 275 -34.48 4.90 -11.00
C ASP A 275 -33.54 3.83 -10.48
N ALA A 276 -33.02 2.96 -11.36
CA ALA A 276 -32.00 1.98 -10.98
C ALA A 276 -30.66 2.66 -10.68
N ALA A 277 -30.24 3.62 -11.53
CA ALA A 277 -29.05 4.42 -11.29
C ALA A 277 -29.10 5.16 -9.96
N MET A 278 -30.25 5.77 -9.63
CA MET A 278 -30.41 6.48 -8.34
C MET A 278 -30.27 5.55 -7.13
N LYS A 279 -30.67 4.27 -7.23
CA LYS A 279 -30.46 3.30 -6.16
C LYS A 279 -28.96 3.01 -5.95
N GLU A 280 -28.23 2.77 -7.03
CA GLU A 280 -26.77 2.57 -6.97
C GLU A 280 -26.06 3.78 -6.35
N LEU A 281 -26.41 4.99 -6.80
CA LEU A 281 -25.84 6.24 -6.27
C LEU A 281 -26.21 6.49 -4.80
N LEU A 282 -27.40 6.08 -4.37
CA LEU A 282 -27.78 6.16 -2.96
C LEU A 282 -26.88 5.26 -2.09
N ILE A 283 -26.66 4.02 -2.53
CA ILE A 283 -25.78 3.09 -1.83
C ILE A 283 -24.35 3.63 -1.81
N LEU A 284 -23.84 4.09 -2.96
CA LEU A 284 -22.49 4.67 -3.05
C LEU A 284 -22.30 5.82 -2.05
N ARG A 285 -23.26 6.74 -1.92
CA ARG A 285 -23.20 7.85 -0.94
C ARG A 285 -23.27 7.39 0.52
N GLN A 286 -23.77 6.18 0.80
CA GLN A 286 -23.71 5.59 2.14
C GLN A 286 -22.34 4.97 2.42
N ILE A 287 -21.73 4.35 1.42
CA ILE A 287 -20.39 3.73 1.51
C ILE A 287 -19.30 4.79 1.56
N ASP A 288 -19.39 5.76 0.64
CA ASP A 288 -18.44 6.88 0.52
C ASP A 288 -19.22 8.22 0.45
N PRO A 289 -19.53 8.84 1.60
CA PRO A 289 -20.22 10.13 1.66
C PRO A 289 -19.45 11.29 1.04
N THR A 290 -18.13 11.13 0.85
CA THR A 290 -17.25 12.18 0.30
C THR A 290 -17.04 12.07 -1.20
N ASN A 291 -17.66 11.11 -1.86
CA ASN A 291 -17.55 10.89 -3.29
C ASN A 291 -18.28 11.97 -4.10
N ALA A 292 -17.54 12.94 -4.61
CA ALA A 292 -18.09 14.03 -5.41
C ALA A 292 -18.81 13.53 -6.70
N ALA A 293 -18.28 12.46 -7.34
CA ALA A 293 -18.88 11.88 -8.53
C ALA A 293 -20.26 11.27 -8.23
N ALA A 294 -20.46 10.66 -7.07
CA ALA A 294 -21.77 10.15 -6.67
C ALA A 294 -22.84 11.25 -6.61
N TRP A 295 -22.47 12.42 -6.12
CA TRP A 295 -23.37 13.59 -6.09
C TRP A 295 -23.56 14.18 -7.47
N PHE A 296 -22.51 14.27 -8.29
CA PHE A 296 -22.63 14.75 -9.66
C PHE A 296 -23.60 13.88 -10.49
N TYR A 297 -23.41 12.54 -10.47
CA TYR A 297 -24.31 11.66 -11.22
C TYR A 297 -25.72 11.58 -10.61
N SER A 298 -25.87 11.82 -9.30
CA SER A 298 -27.22 12.05 -8.71
C SER A 298 -27.88 13.29 -9.29
N GLY A 299 -27.12 14.37 -9.47
CA GLY A 299 -27.59 15.58 -10.15
C GLY A 299 -28.01 15.32 -11.59
N LYS A 300 -27.22 14.55 -12.34
CA LYS A 300 -27.59 14.12 -13.70
C LYS A 300 -28.87 13.28 -13.72
N ALA A 301 -29.03 12.35 -12.76
CA ALA A 301 -30.28 11.57 -12.64
C ALA A 301 -31.51 12.46 -12.39
N HIS A 302 -31.39 13.43 -11.50
CA HIS A 302 -32.46 14.42 -11.25
C HIS A 302 -32.71 15.29 -12.48
N GLN A 303 -31.66 15.70 -13.20
CA GLN A 303 -31.81 16.46 -14.46
C GLN A 303 -32.62 15.68 -15.51
N PHE A 304 -32.34 14.38 -15.70
CA PHE A 304 -33.09 13.50 -16.61
C PHE A 304 -34.54 13.35 -16.19
N LYS A 305 -34.87 13.46 -14.90
CA LYS A 305 -36.26 13.45 -14.39
C LYS A 305 -36.95 14.83 -14.48
N GLY A 306 -36.26 15.88 -14.91
CA GLY A 306 -36.76 17.25 -14.91
C GLY A 306 -36.83 17.88 -13.52
N GLU A 307 -36.19 17.32 -12.53
CA GLU A 307 -36.22 17.78 -11.14
C GLU A 307 -35.08 18.82 -10.92
N LYS A 308 -35.29 20.04 -11.50
CA LYS A 308 -34.26 21.09 -11.58
C LYS A 308 -33.62 21.43 -10.22
N GLU A 309 -34.46 21.62 -9.18
CA GLU A 309 -33.98 22.02 -7.84
C GLU A 309 -33.14 20.90 -7.18
N ASN A 310 -33.54 19.64 -7.34
CA ASN A 310 -32.78 18.49 -6.82
C ASN A 310 -31.47 18.33 -7.57
N ALA A 311 -31.47 18.53 -8.90
CA ALA A 311 -30.25 18.49 -9.71
C ALA A 311 -29.26 19.57 -9.26
N LYS A 312 -29.75 20.82 -9.08
CA LYS A 312 -28.94 21.95 -8.61
C LYS A 312 -28.30 21.65 -7.25
N ALA A 313 -29.09 21.21 -6.28
CA ALA A 313 -28.59 20.86 -4.94
C ALA A 313 -27.52 19.77 -4.97
N ALA A 314 -27.66 18.76 -5.84
CA ALA A 314 -26.72 17.67 -5.98
C ALA A 314 -25.40 18.13 -6.63
N PHE A 315 -25.44 18.97 -7.68
CA PHE A 315 -24.23 19.54 -8.29
C PHE A 315 -23.49 20.50 -7.34
N GLU A 316 -24.21 21.31 -6.57
CA GLU A 316 -23.62 22.15 -5.53
C GLU A 316 -22.93 21.31 -4.44
N GLN A 317 -23.52 20.16 -4.09
CA GLN A 317 -22.89 19.25 -3.14
C GLN A 317 -21.62 18.61 -3.71
N ALA A 318 -21.60 18.21 -4.98
CA ALA A 318 -20.41 17.73 -5.64
C ALA A 318 -19.26 18.77 -5.57
N LEU A 319 -19.56 20.06 -5.84
CA LEU A 319 -18.58 21.15 -5.74
C LEU A 319 -18.16 21.48 -4.31
N ARG A 320 -19.00 21.23 -3.31
CA ARG A 320 -18.56 21.36 -1.90
C ARG A 320 -17.56 20.29 -1.48
N LEU A 321 -17.64 19.10 -2.09
CA LEU A 321 -16.73 17.98 -1.83
C LEU A 321 -15.45 18.09 -2.64
N ASP A 322 -15.57 18.56 -3.88
CA ASP A 322 -14.45 18.81 -4.79
C ASP A 322 -14.70 20.11 -5.57
N ASP A 323 -14.08 21.19 -5.14
CA ASP A 323 -14.23 22.52 -5.75
C ASP A 323 -13.61 22.62 -7.16
N THR A 324 -12.82 21.63 -7.56
CA THR A 324 -12.23 21.49 -8.89
C THR A 324 -13.08 20.67 -9.88
N TYR A 325 -14.26 20.18 -9.46
CA TYR A 325 -15.12 19.33 -10.29
C TYR A 325 -15.83 20.14 -11.39
N ASP A 326 -15.08 20.42 -12.48
CA ASP A 326 -15.54 21.31 -13.57
C ASP A 326 -16.86 20.87 -14.20
N GLN A 327 -17.09 19.56 -14.35
CA GLN A 327 -18.35 19.04 -14.92
C GLN A 327 -19.58 19.43 -14.08
N ALA A 328 -19.47 19.49 -12.75
CA ALA A 328 -20.57 19.93 -11.90
C ALA A 328 -20.81 21.45 -12.03
N ARG A 329 -19.73 22.23 -12.20
CA ARG A 329 -19.80 23.67 -12.43
C ARG A 329 -20.49 24.00 -13.76
N ASP A 330 -20.16 23.26 -14.81
CA ASP A 330 -20.77 23.44 -16.12
C ASP A 330 -22.25 23.02 -16.12
N ALA A 331 -22.57 21.88 -15.47
CA ALA A 331 -23.95 21.43 -15.32
C ALA A 331 -24.85 22.45 -14.55
N LEU A 332 -24.28 23.16 -13.56
CA LEU A 332 -25.02 24.23 -12.87
C LEU A 332 -25.31 25.42 -13.80
N ARG A 333 -24.35 25.81 -14.65
CA ARG A 333 -24.59 26.90 -15.62
C ARG A 333 -25.67 26.53 -16.62
N GLU A 334 -25.62 25.29 -17.14
CA GLU A 334 -26.64 24.78 -18.06
C GLU A 334 -28.07 24.77 -17.44
N LEU A 335 -28.17 24.57 -16.12
CA LEU A 335 -29.44 24.61 -15.41
C LEU A 335 -30.00 26.03 -15.25
N ASP A 336 -29.14 27.05 -15.17
CA ASP A 336 -29.58 28.45 -14.96
C ASP A 336 -29.92 29.16 -16.29
N GLU A 337 -29.57 28.57 -17.45
CA GLU A 337 -30.00 29.00 -18.80
C GLU A 337 -31.36 28.47 -19.17
#